data_cdd0fba2ef9f36e8e850b9b9e4b09ba5
#
_entry.id   cdd0fba2ef9f36e8e850b9b9e4b09ba5
#
_cell.length_a   1.000
_cell.length_b   1.000
_cell.length_c   1.000
_cell.angle_alpha   90.00
_cell.angle_beta   90.00
_cell.angle_gamma   90.00
#
_symmetry.space_group_name_H-M   'P 1'
#
loop_
_entity.id
_entity.type
_entity.pdbx_description
1 polymer ?
#
loop_
_entity_poly.entity_id
_entity_poly.type
_entity_poly.pdbx_seq_one_letter_code
_entity_poly.pdbx_strand_id
1 'polypeptide(L)'
;VLTLVGVILFSAAAAQLAPPPTLPAQQRSTAPPAPTPTARAPTQRPYERPLPPVHPGCRVAFPSGWLWVQGTPTTQYQPGTIYFIEFFSTTCSHCAEAAPIVHDLWSTFSPKGVSFIAVTKEEAPTIKPWLDQRPDGERMDYSVVSDPALSAERVLQYGTFTNATPRAFIVKDGIVQWWGHPKKAEPVLKDLVAGTWNPASIRDEFILESQVEQAKDLITASIRKAETTKDFGPPLTLIDQIVQQIPEKAASFLVQKFTILIGIANQPDTGYALGRSIAQRFPTDAGNIRSLARTTLNNPWVQRRDLDFAMEMATKANELQPDDARSPEVLAMAWFAKGDREQAVASMQKAISMQKDAVMLKQFQSTLERYQTSTPGPAPYAPPTPAAQPTRSGAQSGPLLPATPAIP
;
A
#
# COMPACT_ATOMS: atom_id res chain seq x y z
N VAL A 1 -33.30 -10.52 -64.35
CA VAL A 1 -32.99 -9.56 -65.39
C VAL A 1 -31.56 -9.08 -65.12
N LEU A 2 -30.62 -9.75 -65.74
CA LEU A 2 -29.73 -9.38 -66.87
C LEU A 2 -29.00 -8.04 -66.66
N THR A 3 -27.71 -8.16 -66.56
CA THR A 3 -26.51 -7.91 -67.40
C THR A 3 -25.86 -6.58 -67.08
N LEU A 4 -24.56 -6.39 -67.05
CA LEU A 4 -23.54 -6.66 -68.09
C LEU A 4 -22.13 -6.56 -67.50
N VAL A 5 -21.25 -7.46 -67.94
CA VAL A 5 -19.79 -7.48 -67.71
C VAL A 5 -19.16 -6.53 -68.71
N GLY A 6 -18.28 -5.62 -68.28
CA GLY A 6 -17.41 -4.80 -69.13
C GLY A 6 -15.95 -5.15 -68.86
N VAL A 7 -15.37 -5.93 -69.74
CA VAL A 7 -13.92 -6.22 -69.83
C VAL A 7 -13.28 -5.08 -70.61
N ILE A 8 -12.30 -4.36 -70.01
CA ILE A 8 -11.41 -3.44 -70.75
C ILE A 8 -10.02 -4.01 -70.76
N LEU A 9 -9.62 -4.47 -71.97
CA LEU A 9 -8.24 -4.84 -72.31
C LEU A 9 -7.40 -3.55 -72.50
N PHE A 10 -6.32 -3.41 -71.74
CA PHE A 10 -5.29 -2.41 -72.06
C PHE A 10 -4.04 -3.11 -72.59
N SER A 11 -3.69 -2.72 -73.79
CA SER A 11 -2.53 -3.12 -74.59
C SER A 11 -1.23 -2.61 -73.98
N ALA A 12 -0.24 -3.47 -73.82
CA ALA A 12 1.10 -3.11 -73.36
C ALA A 12 1.92 -2.52 -74.50
N ALA A 13 2.27 -1.25 -74.41
CA ALA A 13 3.30 -0.63 -75.26
C ALA A 13 4.62 -0.61 -74.51
N ALA A 14 5.61 -1.36 -75.00
CA ALA A 14 6.98 -1.38 -74.45
C ALA A 14 7.68 -0.07 -74.85
N ALA A 15 7.98 0.81 -73.91
CA ALA A 15 8.86 1.96 -74.06
C ALA A 15 10.26 1.55 -73.59
N GLN A 16 11.22 1.54 -74.48
CA GLN A 16 12.67 1.35 -74.19
C GLN A 16 13.17 2.61 -73.43
N LEU A 17 13.60 2.43 -72.21
CA LEU A 17 14.27 3.46 -71.43
C LEU A 17 15.78 3.46 -71.71
N ALA A 18 16.31 4.64 -72.04
CA ALA A 18 17.72 4.91 -72.23
C ALA A 18 18.48 4.80 -70.87
N PRO A 19 19.80 4.42 -70.86
CA PRO A 19 20.55 4.32 -69.62
C PRO A 19 20.78 5.70 -68.99
N PRO A 20 20.78 5.78 -67.63
CA PRO A 20 20.97 7.04 -66.94
C PRO A 20 22.43 7.56 -67.07
N PRO A 21 22.65 8.87 -67.00
CA PRO A 21 24.00 9.45 -67.10
C PRO A 21 24.82 9.16 -65.84
N THR A 22 26.11 8.83 -66.06
CA THR A 22 27.13 8.64 -65.03
C THR A 22 27.41 9.93 -64.27
N LEU A 23 27.13 9.95 -62.95
CA LEU A 23 27.50 11.06 -62.08
C LEU A 23 28.99 11.07 -61.78
N PRO A 24 29.61 12.28 -61.64
CA PRO A 24 31.05 12.38 -61.33
C PRO A 24 31.33 11.91 -59.87
N ALA A 25 32.50 11.34 -59.66
CA ALA A 25 32.99 10.84 -58.37
C ALA A 25 32.94 11.95 -57.31
N GLN A 26 32.04 11.80 -56.34
CA GLN A 26 32.03 12.67 -55.15
C GLN A 26 33.20 12.31 -54.25
N GLN A 27 33.90 13.34 -53.81
CA GLN A 27 34.97 13.34 -52.84
C GLN A 27 34.52 12.64 -51.55
N ARG A 28 35.32 11.72 -51.00
CA ARG A 28 35.12 11.11 -49.71
C ARG A 28 35.11 12.18 -48.63
N SER A 29 33.93 12.52 -48.16
CA SER A 29 33.77 13.25 -46.91
C SER A 29 34.20 12.32 -45.76
N THR A 30 35.18 12.72 -44.98
CA THR A 30 35.54 12.09 -43.73
C THR A 30 34.45 12.37 -42.72
N ALA A 31 33.52 11.44 -42.58
CA ALA A 31 32.55 11.48 -41.48
C ALA A 31 33.29 11.32 -40.15
N PRO A 32 32.95 12.07 -39.11
CA PRO A 32 33.51 11.87 -37.77
C PRO A 32 33.20 10.43 -37.28
N PRO A 33 34.08 9.82 -36.47
CA PRO A 33 33.86 8.47 -35.96
C PRO A 33 32.56 8.41 -35.21
N ALA A 34 31.79 7.34 -35.43
CA ALA A 34 30.56 7.05 -34.73
C ALA A 34 30.80 7.09 -33.19
N PRO A 35 29.92 7.66 -32.41
CA PRO A 35 30.08 7.70 -30.96
C PRO A 35 30.19 6.24 -30.44
N THR A 36 31.22 6.02 -29.63
CA THR A 36 31.45 4.75 -28.93
C THR A 36 30.17 4.38 -28.22
N PRO A 37 29.69 3.11 -28.23
CA PRO A 37 28.50 2.70 -27.51
C PRO A 37 28.70 3.02 -26.03
N THR A 38 28.01 4.04 -25.53
CA THR A 38 27.95 4.32 -24.10
C THR A 38 27.52 3.06 -23.39
N ALA A 39 28.26 2.66 -22.36
CA ALA A 39 27.99 1.52 -21.54
C ALA A 39 26.48 1.48 -21.20
N ARG A 40 25.84 0.39 -21.62
CA ARG A 40 24.41 0.15 -21.38
C ARG A 40 24.17 0.31 -19.88
N ALA A 41 23.33 1.26 -19.49
CA ALA A 41 22.93 1.43 -18.10
C ALA A 41 22.53 0.05 -17.54
N PRO A 42 22.92 -0.29 -16.30
CA PRO A 42 22.59 -1.58 -15.72
C PRO A 42 21.08 -1.78 -15.83
N THR A 43 20.68 -2.79 -16.60
CA THR A 43 19.28 -3.18 -16.71
C THR A 43 18.80 -3.52 -15.31
N GLN A 44 17.99 -2.65 -14.73
CA GLN A 44 17.31 -2.95 -13.47
C GLN A 44 16.56 -4.27 -13.69
N ARG A 45 16.79 -5.24 -12.80
CA ARG A 45 16.03 -6.50 -12.86
C ARG A 45 14.55 -6.16 -12.78
N PRO A 46 13.69 -6.78 -13.59
CA PRO A 46 12.25 -6.61 -13.46
C PRO A 46 11.82 -6.91 -12.03
N TYR A 47 10.84 -6.17 -11.54
CA TYR A 47 10.21 -6.51 -10.28
C TYR A 47 9.56 -7.89 -10.42
N GLU A 48 10.06 -8.86 -9.67
CA GLU A 48 9.45 -10.19 -9.57
C GLU A 48 8.47 -10.18 -8.41
N ARG A 49 7.23 -10.58 -8.68
CA ARG A 49 6.14 -10.69 -7.71
C ARG A 49 6.35 -11.92 -6.82
N PRO A 50 6.94 -11.82 -5.61
CA PRO A 50 7.12 -12.96 -4.74
C PRO A 50 5.80 -13.35 -4.09
N LEU A 51 5.62 -14.65 -3.86
CA LEU A 51 4.55 -15.14 -3.00
C LEU A 51 4.92 -14.91 -1.53
N PRO A 52 4.00 -14.46 -0.69
CA PRO A 52 4.27 -14.38 0.74
C PRO A 52 4.48 -15.82 1.28
N PRO A 53 5.53 -16.07 2.07
CA PRO A 53 5.78 -17.41 2.61
C PRO A 53 4.69 -17.86 3.59
N VAL A 54 3.99 -16.93 4.27
CA VAL A 54 2.87 -17.26 5.17
C VAL A 54 1.56 -16.69 4.61
N HIS A 55 0.66 -17.60 4.26
CA HIS A 55 -0.66 -17.28 3.71
C HIS A 55 -1.69 -18.32 4.16
N PRO A 56 -3.01 -18.06 4.08
CA PRO A 56 -4.02 -19.07 4.37
C PRO A 56 -3.82 -20.34 3.55
N GLY A 57 -3.84 -21.48 4.23
CA GLY A 57 -3.56 -22.80 3.67
C GLY A 57 -2.10 -23.26 3.75
N CYS A 58 -1.12 -22.38 4.10
CA CYS A 58 0.27 -22.82 4.28
C CYS A 58 0.47 -23.49 5.65
N ARG A 59 1.44 -24.42 5.71
CA ARG A 59 1.84 -25.08 6.96
C ARG A 59 2.92 -24.27 7.67
N VAL A 60 2.78 -24.12 8.99
CA VAL A 60 3.74 -23.46 9.86
C VAL A 60 4.12 -24.35 11.04
N ALA A 61 5.38 -24.27 11.46
CA ALA A 61 5.83 -24.92 12.68
C ALA A 61 5.22 -24.24 13.92
N PHE A 62 5.15 -24.94 15.04
CA PHE A 62 4.88 -24.31 16.33
C PHE A 62 6.12 -23.50 16.75
N PRO A 63 5.99 -22.22 17.13
CA PRO A 63 7.15 -21.44 17.58
C PRO A 63 7.81 -22.07 18.81
N SER A 64 9.11 -22.02 18.87
CA SER A 64 9.89 -22.65 19.96
C SER A 64 10.55 -21.60 20.87
N GLY A 65 10.82 -21.99 22.12
CA GLY A 65 11.54 -21.13 23.04
C GLY A 65 10.69 -20.05 23.73
N TRP A 66 9.37 -20.20 23.71
CA TRP A 66 8.46 -19.32 24.42
C TRP A 66 8.61 -19.46 25.94
N LEU A 67 8.68 -18.32 26.63
CA LEU A 67 8.64 -18.22 28.08
C LEU A 67 7.21 -17.91 28.52
N TRP A 68 6.53 -18.87 29.10
CA TRP A 68 5.14 -18.75 29.55
C TRP A 68 5.04 -17.87 30.78
N VAL A 69 4.38 -16.73 30.64
CA VAL A 69 4.10 -15.77 31.71
C VAL A 69 2.82 -16.17 32.43
N GLN A 70 1.84 -16.68 31.66
CA GLN A 70 0.54 -17.11 32.14
C GLN A 70 0.00 -18.24 31.24
N GLY A 71 -0.88 -19.09 31.79
CA GLY A 71 -1.52 -20.19 31.08
C GLY A 71 -0.75 -21.51 31.10
N THR A 72 -1.21 -22.48 30.31
CA THR A 72 -0.64 -23.83 30.26
C THR A 72 0.35 -23.95 29.09
N PRO A 73 1.62 -24.30 29.38
CA PRO A 73 2.63 -24.50 28.35
C PRO A 73 2.26 -25.59 27.34
N THR A 74 2.46 -25.28 26.04
CA THR A 74 2.41 -26.25 24.96
C THR A 74 3.60 -26.06 24.04
N THR A 75 4.04 -27.13 23.39
CA THR A 75 5.22 -27.13 22.50
C THR A 75 4.90 -27.50 21.07
N GLN A 76 3.65 -27.80 20.80
CA GLN A 76 3.17 -28.21 19.48
C GLN A 76 1.68 -27.87 19.30
N TYR A 77 1.23 -27.79 18.06
CA TYR A 77 -0.18 -27.73 17.75
C TYR A 77 -0.85 -29.06 18.09
N GLN A 78 -1.88 -29.02 18.94
CA GLN A 78 -2.67 -30.21 19.28
C GLN A 78 -3.65 -30.49 18.14
N PRO A 79 -3.83 -31.76 17.73
CA PRO A 79 -4.77 -32.13 16.66
C PRO A 79 -6.18 -31.60 16.92
N GLY A 80 -6.79 -31.01 15.90
CA GLY A 80 -8.15 -30.48 15.95
C GLY A 80 -8.31 -29.15 16.70
N THR A 81 -7.32 -28.72 17.47
CA THR A 81 -7.39 -27.46 18.23
C THR A 81 -7.18 -26.26 17.30
N ILE A 82 -8.04 -25.24 17.44
CA ILE A 82 -7.91 -23.96 16.79
C ILE A 82 -7.09 -23.05 17.72
N TYR A 83 -5.99 -22.51 17.24
CA TYR A 83 -5.16 -21.55 17.95
C TYR A 83 -5.40 -20.16 17.42
N PHE A 84 -5.76 -19.21 18.30
CA PHE A 84 -5.74 -17.78 18.06
C PHE A 84 -4.48 -17.22 18.70
N ILE A 85 -3.51 -16.80 17.89
CA ILE A 85 -2.21 -16.30 18.33
C ILE A 85 -2.14 -14.82 17.99
N GLU A 86 -2.14 -13.94 19.00
CA GLU A 86 -2.03 -12.51 18.79
C GLU A 86 -0.67 -11.97 19.18
N PHE A 87 -0.19 -11.01 18.42
CA PHE A 87 1.02 -10.25 18.72
C PHE A 87 0.64 -8.90 19.30
N PHE A 88 1.19 -8.58 20.46
CA PHE A 88 0.93 -7.33 21.16
C PHE A 88 2.20 -6.72 21.75
N SER A 89 2.11 -5.47 22.25
CA SER A 89 3.10 -4.82 23.10
C SER A 89 2.41 -4.00 24.17
N THR A 90 2.98 -3.94 25.37
CA THR A 90 2.46 -3.15 26.47
C THR A 90 2.46 -1.65 26.19
N THR A 91 3.29 -1.19 25.23
CA THR A 91 3.42 0.22 24.83
C THR A 91 2.64 0.56 23.56
N CYS A 92 1.93 -0.40 22.97
CA CYS A 92 1.18 -0.24 21.74
C CYS A 92 -0.23 0.29 22.02
N SER A 93 -0.54 1.53 21.66
CA SER A 93 -1.88 2.13 21.83
C SER A 93 -2.97 1.38 21.07
N HIS A 94 -2.71 0.96 19.83
CA HIS A 94 -3.67 0.18 19.05
C HIS A 94 -3.92 -1.22 19.61
N CYS A 95 -2.96 -1.79 20.35
CA CYS A 95 -3.17 -3.04 21.05
C CYS A 95 -4.10 -2.83 22.25
N ALA A 96 -3.98 -1.70 22.94
CA ALA A 96 -4.90 -1.34 24.02
C ALA A 96 -6.34 -1.15 23.50
N GLU A 97 -6.51 -0.53 22.33
CA GLU A 97 -7.82 -0.39 21.65
C GLU A 97 -8.41 -1.74 21.21
N ALA A 98 -7.57 -2.71 20.89
CA ALA A 98 -8.00 -4.04 20.45
C ALA A 98 -8.30 -5.00 21.64
N ALA A 99 -7.80 -4.72 22.83
CA ALA A 99 -7.92 -5.61 23.98
C ALA A 99 -9.37 -6.01 24.34
N PRO A 100 -10.36 -5.10 24.38
CA PRO A 100 -11.74 -5.49 24.63
C PRO A 100 -12.28 -6.42 23.54
N ILE A 101 -11.90 -6.21 22.27
CA ILE A 101 -12.31 -7.07 21.15
C ILE A 101 -11.75 -8.49 21.33
N VAL A 102 -10.50 -8.62 21.70
CA VAL A 102 -9.86 -9.94 21.92
C VAL A 102 -10.43 -10.63 23.15
N HIS A 103 -10.74 -9.88 24.22
CA HIS A 103 -11.45 -10.40 25.39
C HIS A 103 -12.83 -10.97 25.01
N ASP A 104 -13.62 -10.28 24.21
CA ASP A 104 -14.91 -10.75 23.72
C ASP A 104 -14.77 -12.00 22.85
N LEU A 105 -13.77 -12.03 21.96
CA LEU A 105 -13.47 -13.23 21.16
C LEU A 105 -13.09 -14.40 22.05
N TRP A 106 -12.22 -14.19 23.03
CA TRP A 106 -11.82 -15.23 23.98
C TRP A 106 -13.02 -15.77 24.77
N SER A 107 -13.84 -14.90 25.37
CA SER A 107 -15.00 -15.30 26.16
C SER A 107 -16.02 -16.07 25.31
N THR A 108 -16.15 -15.74 24.02
CA THR A 108 -17.09 -16.38 23.09
C THR A 108 -16.60 -17.72 22.57
N PHE A 109 -15.30 -17.86 22.27
CA PHE A 109 -14.75 -19.00 21.52
C PHE A 109 -13.89 -19.96 22.35
N SER A 110 -13.35 -19.55 23.49
CA SER A 110 -12.60 -20.44 24.38
C SER A 110 -13.46 -21.61 24.86
N PRO A 111 -14.75 -21.43 25.28
CA PRO A 111 -15.61 -22.56 25.62
C PRO A 111 -15.91 -23.51 24.45
N LYS A 112 -15.65 -23.09 23.23
CA LYS A 112 -15.84 -23.87 21.98
C LYS A 112 -14.56 -24.56 21.50
N GLY A 113 -13.50 -24.57 22.34
CA GLY A 113 -12.25 -25.27 22.07
C GLY A 113 -11.21 -24.43 21.30
N VAL A 114 -11.35 -23.11 21.24
CA VAL A 114 -10.31 -22.22 20.68
C VAL A 114 -9.30 -21.88 21.77
N SER A 115 -8.02 -22.14 21.53
CA SER A 115 -6.91 -21.79 22.39
C SER A 115 -6.37 -20.41 22.03
N PHE A 116 -6.37 -19.48 22.99
CA PHE A 116 -5.86 -18.11 22.81
C PHE A 116 -4.48 -17.98 23.41
N ILE A 117 -3.53 -17.41 22.66
CA ILE A 117 -2.14 -17.17 23.09
C ILE A 117 -1.75 -15.77 22.66
N ALA A 118 -1.46 -14.89 23.61
CA ALA A 118 -0.85 -13.59 23.34
C ALA A 118 0.68 -13.69 23.39
N VAL A 119 1.33 -13.10 22.39
CA VAL A 119 2.78 -13.15 22.19
C VAL A 119 3.34 -11.74 22.19
N THR A 120 4.36 -11.50 23.01
CA THR A 120 5.13 -10.25 22.98
C THR A 120 6.62 -10.54 23.09
N LYS A 121 7.45 -9.66 22.51
CA LYS A 121 8.91 -9.69 22.64
C LYS A 121 9.41 -9.18 23.98
N GLU A 122 8.53 -8.59 24.79
CA GLU A 122 8.87 -8.02 26.09
C GLU A 122 9.12 -9.13 27.11
N GLU A 123 9.91 -8.83 28.12
CA GLU A 123 10.26 -9.80 29.18
C GLU A 123 9.16 -9.87 30.25
N ALA A 124 9.05 -11.01 30.93
CA ALA A 124 8.04 -11.28 31.94
C ALA A 124 7.94 -10.20 33.06
N PRO A 125 9.03 -9.59 33.56
CA PRO A 125 8.95 -8.50 34.55
C PRO A 125 8.20 -7.25 34.05
N THR A 126 8.19 -7.00 32.75
CA THR A 126 7.43 -5.91 32.12
C THR A 126 5.97 -6.30 31.92
N ILE A 127 5.73 -7.54 31.49
CA ILE A 127 4.40 -8.03 31.11
C ILE A 127 3.50 -8.19 32.33
N LYS A 128 3.99 -8.80 33.40
CA LYS A 128 3.17 -9.21 34.54
C LYS A 128 2.48 -8.05 35.27
N PRO A 129 3.17 -6.94 35.65
CA PRO A 129 2.50 -5.79 36.23
C PRO A 129 1.48 -5.14 35.29
N TRP A 130 1.72 -5.18 33.99
CA TRP A 130 0.80 -4.63 32.99
C TRP A 130 -0.47 -5.47 32.90
N LEU A 131 -0.38 -6.80 32.91
CA LEU A 131 -1.54 -7.70 32.96
C LEU A 131 -2.39 -7.48 34.21
N ASP A 132 -1.74 -7.33 35.38
CA ASP A 132 -2.41 -7.17 36.66
C ASP A 132 -3.20 -5.84 36.76
N GLN A 133 -2.87 -4.85 35.93
CA GLN A 133 -3.51 -3.52 35.88
C GLN A 133 -4.63 -3.41 34.83
N ARG A 134 -4.88 -4.48 34.06
CA ARG A 134 -5.93 -4.42 33.01
C ARG A 134 -7.32 -4.38 33.65
N PRO A 135 -8.22 -3.47 33.18
CA PRO A 135 -9.58 -3.41 33.65
C PRO A 135 -10.40 -4.64 33.23
N ASP A 136 -11.48 -4.89 33.93
CA ASP A 136 -12.44 -5.90 33.52
C ASP A 136 -12.94 -5.63 32.10
N GLY A 137 -13.11 -6.68 31.29
CA GLY A 137 -13.45 -6.55 29.86
C GLY A 137 -12.27 -6.30 28.90
N GLU A 138 -11.08 -6.08 29.47
CA GLU A 138 -9.82 -6.00 28.71
C GLU A 138 -8.78 -7.01 29.20
N ARG A 139 -9.17 -7.85 30.16
CA ARG A 139 -8.28 -8.84 30.78
C ARG A 139 -7.87 -9.90 29.79
N MET A 140 -6.62 -10.25 29.84
CA MET A 140 -6.06 -11.37 29.09
C MET A 140 -6.08 -12.63 29.99
N ASP A 141 -7.29 -13.20 30.22
CA ASP A 141 -7.47 -14.41 31.05
C ASP A 141 -7.11 -15.70 30.28
N TYR A 142 -6.29 -15.57 29.23
CA TYR A 142 -5.76 -16.65 28.38
C TYR A 142 -4.24 -16.69 28.45
N SER A 143 -3.62 -17.58 27.69
CA SER A 143 -2.17 -17.78 27.74
C SER A 143 -1.40 -16.55 27.23
N VAL A 144 -0.37 -16.15 27.97
CA VAL A 144 0.54 -15.06 27.59
C VAL A 144 1.97 -15.56 27.61
N VAL A 145 2.70 -15.28 26.55
CA VAL A 145 4.10 -15.70 26.39
C VAL A 145 5.01 -14.53 26.04
N SER A 146 6.21 -14.57 26.61
CA SER A 146 7.36 -13.75 26.23
C SER A 146 8.16 -14.48 25.17
N ASP A 147 8.44 -13.84 24.04
CA ASP A 147 9.25 -14.36 22.94
C ASP A 147 10.39 -13.39 22.57
N PRO A 148 11.35 -13.15 23.49
CA PRO A 148 12.45 -12.20 23.22
C PRO A 148 13.35 -12.68 22.08
N ALA A 149 13.32 -13.97 21.75
CA ALA A 149 14.05 -14.55 20.62
C ALA A 149 13.32 -14.34 19.28
N LEU A 150 12.12 -13.75 19.26
CA LEU A 150 11.32 -13.50 18.05
C LEU A 150 11.03 -14.77 17.24
N SER A 151 10.85 -15.91 17.91
CA SER A 151 10.61 -17.20 17.25
C SER A 151 9.26 -17.24 16.53
N ALA A 152 8.21 -16.72 17.17
CA ALA A 152 6.89 -16.58 16.57
C ALA A 152 6.89 -15.60 15.43
N GLU A 153 7.60 -14.48 15.57
CA GLU A 153 7.74 -13.48 14.51
C GLU A 153 8.42 -14.08 13.28
N ARG A 154 9.47 -14.88 13.46
CA ARG A 154 10.11 -15.60 12.36
C ARG A 154 9.18 -16.61 11.68
N VAL A 155 8.38 -17.35 12.45
CA VAL A 155 7.52 -18.41 11.90
C VAL A 155 6.23 -17.85 11.27
N LEU A 156 5.62 -16.83 11.90
CA LEU A 156 4.28 -16.36 11.56
C LEU A 156 4.26 -14.97 10.90
N GLN A 157 5.19 -14.08 11.24
CA GLN A 157 5.19 -12.69 10.74
C GLN A 157 6.24 -12.40 9.69
N TYR A 158 7.35 -13.11 9.68
CA TYR A 158 8.45 -12.84 8.75
C TYR A 158 8.02 -12.86 7.29
N GLY A 159 7.07 -13.70 6.95
CA GLY A 159 6.54 -13.81 5.61
C GLY A 159 5.40 -12.87 5.26
N THR A 160 4.87 -12.09 6.20
CA THR A 160 3.75 -11.17 5.97
C THR A 160 4.19 -9.74 5.67
N PHE A 161 5.51 -9.51 5.61
CA PHE A 161 6.17 -8.22 5.32
C PHE A 161 5.80 -7.05 6.25
N THR A 162 5.14 -7.32 7.37
CA THR A 162 4.76 -6.30 8.34
C THR A 162 4.80 -6.87 9.75
N ASN A 163 5.49 -6.18 10.63
CA ASN A 163 5.57 -6.47 12.07
C ASN A 163 4.62 -5.57 12.88
N ALA A 164 3.59 -5.01 12.22
CA ALA A 164 2.63 -4.14 12.88
C ALA A 164 1.78 -4.92 13.89
N THR A 165 1.66 -4.38 15.10
CA THR A 165 0.76 -4.86 16.16
C THR A 165 -0.44 -3.91 16.31
N PRO A 166 -1.64 -4.41 16.72
CA PRO A 166 -1.98 -5.79 16.99
C PRO A 166 -2.17 -6.61 15.70
N ARG A 167 -1.75 -7.86 15.73
CA ARG A 167 -1.95 -8.84 14.66
C ARG A 167 -2.28 -10.20 15.24
N ALA A 168 -3.27 -10.87 14.66
CA ALA A 168 -3.64 -12.21 15.04
C ALA A 168 -3.45 -13.20 13.90
N PHE A 169 -3.07 -14.42 14.23
CA PHE A 169 -3.04 -15.59 13.37
C PHE A 169 -4.01 -16.63 13.90
N ILE A 170 -4.77 -17.25 13.02
CA ILE A 170 -5.58 -18.40 13.34
C ILE A 170 -4.94 -19.61 12.67
N VAL A 171 -4.54 -20.59 13.49
CA VAL A 171 -3.86 -21.83 13.04
C VAL A 171 -4.64 -23.04 13.53
N LYS A 172 -4.89 -24.02 12.64
CA LYS A 172 -5.46 -25.30 12.99
C LYS A 172 -4.63 -26.42 12.35
N ASP A 173 -4.27 -27.42 13.11
CA ASP A 173 -3.44 -28.56 12.66
C ASP A 173 -2.12 -28.13 11.99
N GLY A 174 -1.53 -27.03 12.46
CA GLY A 174 -0.31 -26.42 11.89
C GLY A 174 -0.52 -25.77 10.53
N ILE A 175 -1.77 -25.54 10.11
CA ILE A 175 -2.13 -24.85 8.86
C ILE A 175 -2.70 -23.48 9.22
N VAL A 176 -2.12 -22.42 8.65
CA VAL A 176 -2.66 -21.07 8.79
C VAL A 176 -4.03 -21.00 8.13
N GLN A 177 -5.02 -20.64 8.89
CA GLN A 177 -6.39 -20.47 8.42
C GLN A 177 -6.64 -19.02 7.99
N TRP A 178 -6.08 -18.07 8.73
CA TRP A 178 -6.24 -16.64 8.53
C TRP A 178 -5.20 -15.87 9.35
N TRP A 179 -4.91 -14.64 8.94
CA TRP A 179 -4.22 -13.65 9.77
C TRP A 179 -4.67 -12.24 9.45
N GLY A 180 -4.57 -11.32 10.43
CA GLY A 180 -5.00 -9.94 10.24
C GLY A 180 -5.15 -9.19 11.56
N HIS A 181 -5.84 -8.03 11.52
CA HIS A 181 -6.18 -7.29 12.73
C HIS A 181 -7.28 -8.05 13.51
N PRO A 182 -7.17 -8.23 14.84
CA PRO A 182 -8.12 -9.01 15.67
C PRO A 182 -9.60 -8.70 15.43
N LYS A 183 -9.96 -7.45 15.18
CA LYS A 183 -11.35 -7.03 14.89
C LYS A 183 -12.01 -7.71 13.70
N LYS A 184 -11.23 -8.34 12.83
CA LYS A 184 -11.71 -9.08 11.64
C LYS A 184 -11.79 -10.59 11.85
N ALA A 185 -11.42 -11.10 13.02
CA ALA A 185 -11.27 -12.54 13.25
C ALA A 185 -12.58 -13.28 13.55
N GLU A 186 -13.60 -12.58 14.06
CA GLU A 186 -14.84 -13.20 14.53
C GLU A 186 -15.56 -14.08 13.48
N PRO A 187 -15.78 -13.63 12.23
CA PRO A 187 -16.41 -14.46 11.21
C PRO A 187 -15.62 -15.74 10.93
N VAL A 188 -14.28 -15.64 10.87
CA VAL A 188 -13.40 -16.77 10.63
C VAL A 188 -13.49 -17.80 11.76
N LEU A 189 -13.47 -17.34 13.01
CA LEU A 189 -13.62 -18.22 14.17
C LEU A 189 -14.98 -18.89 14.21
N LYS A 190 -16.05 -18.19 13.85
CA LYS A 190 -17.40 -18.78 13.72
C LYS A 190 -17.43 -19.94 12.71
N ASP A 191 -16.90 -19.72 11.52
CA ASP A 191 -16.89 -20.70 10.45
C ASP A 191 -15.97 -21.89 10.76
N LEU A 192 -14.81 -21.62 11.40
CA LEU A 192 -13.89 -22.68 11.84
C LEU A 192 -14.51 -23.60 12.89
N VAL A 193 -15.20 -23.03 13.89
CA VAL A 193 -15.90 -23.78 14.93
C VAL A 193 -17.08 -24.55 14.34
N ALA A 194 -17.78 -23.97 13.35
CA ALA A 194 -18.86 -24.65 12.62
C ALA A 194 -18.36 -25.70 11.62
N GLY A 195 -17.05 -25.76 11.32
CA GLY A 195 -16.47 -26.68 10.34
C GLY A 195 -16.78 -26.32 8.87
N THR A 196 -17.21 -25.08 8.62
CA THR A 196 -17.55 -24.56 7.28
C THR A 196 -16.44 -23.75 6.63
N TRP A 197 -15.40 -23.41 7.39
CA TRP A 197 -14.28 -22.59 6.92
C TRP A 197 -13.40 -23.31 5.88
N ASN A 198 -13.08 -22.58 4.80
CA ASN A 198 -12.12 -23.04 3.79
C ASN A 198 -11.05 -21.94 3.56
N PRO A 199 -9.79 -22.13 3.98
CA PRO A 199 -8.74 -21.12 3.80
C PRO A 199 -8.42 -20.82 2.33
N ALA A 200 -8.71 -21.75 1.40
CA ALA A 200 -8.48 -21.52 -0.02
C ALA A 200 -9.39 -20.43 -0.59
N SER A 201 -10.55 -20.17 0.01
CA SER A 201 -11.50 -19.17 -0.47
C SER A 201 -10.99 -17.72 -0.38
N ILE A 202 -10.03 -17.46 0.52
CA ILE A 202 -9.45 -16.13 0.74
C ILE A 202 -7.96 -16.06 0.37
N ARG A 203 -7.36 -17.20 0.00
CA ARG A 203 -5.90 -17.29 -0.25
C ARG A 203 -5.42 -16.30 -1.31
N ASP A 204 -6.11 -16.23 -2.43
CA ASP A 204 -5.66 -15.40 -3.57
C ASP A 204 -5.78 -13.90 -3.24
N GLU A 205 -6.81 -13.50 -2.47
CA GLU A 205 -6.93 -12.13 -1.95
C GLU A 205 -5.78 -11.80 -0.99
N PHE A 206 -5.44 -12.71 -0.06
CA PHE A 206 -4.30 -12.53 0.85
C PHE A 206 -2.96 -12.42 0.13
N ILE A 207 -2.75 -13.24 -0.90
CA ILE A 207 -1.55 -13.17 -1.73
C ILE A 207 -1.48 -11.79 -2.41
N LEU A 208 -2.57 -11.34 -2.99
CA LEU A 208 -2.65 -10.03 -3.64
C LEU A 208 -2.39 -8.89 -2.64
N GLU A 209 -3.06 -8.89 -1.47
CA GLU A 209 -2.84 -7.87 -0.43
C GLU A 209 -1.38 -7.85 0.05
N SER A 210 -0.78 -9.00 0.31
CA SER A 210 0.63 -9.10 0.73
C SER A 210 1.59 -8.55 -0.33
N GLN A 211 1.32 -8.82 -1.59
CA GLN A 211 2.12 -8.30 -2.71
C GLN A 211 1.98 -6.79 -2.85
N VAL A 212 0.78 -6.24 -2.60
CA VAL A 212 0.53 -4.80 -2.60
C VAL A 212 1.32 -4.12 -1.47
N GLU A 213 1.29 -4.68 -0.25
CA GLU A 213 2.05 -4.11 0.87
C GLU A 213 3.57 -4.15 0.61
N GLN A 214 4.07 -5.26 0.11
CA GLN A 214 5.48 -5.37 -0.28
C GLN A 214 5.86 -4.36 -1.38
N ALA A 215 5.01 -4.17 -2.37
CA ALA A 215 5.23 -3.17 -3.42
C ALA A 215 5.29 -1.75 -2.84
N LYS A 216 4.42 -1.42 -1.89
CA LYS A 216 4.44 -0.12 -1.19
C LYS A 216 5.74 0.09 -0.41
N ASP A 217 6.24 -0.93 0.29
CA ASP A 217 7.51 -0.85 1.03
C ASP A 217 8.69 -0.61 0.09
N LEU A 218 8.74 -1.33 -1.04
CA LEU A 218 9.78 -1.14 -2.06
C LEU A 218 9.74 0.26 -2.68
N ILE A 219 8.55 0.77 -2.99
CA ILE A 219 8.36 2.13 -3.50
C ILE A 219 8.83 3.14 -2.45
N THR A 220 8.43 2.98 -1.19
CA THR A 220 8.82 3.85 -0.08
C THR A 220 10.34 3.89 0.11
N ALA A 221 11.00 2.73 0.09
CA ALA A 221 12.46 2.64 0.18
C ALA A 221 13.14 3.33 -1.03
N SER A 222 12.59 3.14 -2.24
CA SER A 222 13.09 3.78 -3.45
C SER A 222 12.93 5.31 -3.42
N ILE A 223 11.80 5.81 -2.89
CA ILE A 223 11.56 7.26 -2.70
C ILE A 223 12.57 7.86 -1.72
N ARG A 224 12.79 7.24 -0.55
CA ARG A 224 13.79 7.71 0.43
C ARG A 224 15.18 7.84 -0.18
N LYS A 225 15.58 6.88 -1.02
CA LYS A 225 16.83 6.96 -1.76
C LYS A 225 16.83 8.12 -2.76
N ALA A 226 15.73 8.29 -3.51
CA ALA A 226 15.56 9.35 -4.49
C ALA A 226 15.58 10.77 -3.84
N GLU A 227 15.03 10.91 -2.65
CA GLU A 227 15.09 12.17 -1.87
C GLU A 227 16.54 12.58 -1.57
N THR A 228 17.43 11.62 -1.33
CA THR A 228 18.85 11.85 -1.09
C THR A 228 19.60 12.14 -2.38
N THR A 229 19.36 11.36 -3.43
CA THR A 229 20.09 11.46 -4.71
C THR A 229 19.52 12.52 -5.65
N LYS A 230 18.31 13.02 -5.39
CA LYS A 230 17.49 13.89 -6.25
C LYS A 230 17.15 13.24 -7.61
N ASP A 231 17.29 11.93 -7.73
CA ASP A 231 16.91 11.15 -8.91
C ASP A 231 15.62 10.36 -8.63
N PHE A 232 14.50 10.82 -9.17
CA PHE A 232 13.20 10.18 -9.04
C PHE A 232 12.89 9.18 -10.17
N GLY A 233 13.78 8.99 -11.14
CA GLY A 233 13.63 7.99 -12.21
C GLY A 233 13.41 6.57 -11.68
N PRO A 234 14.24 6.05 -10.77
CA PRO A 234 14.09 4.70 -10.22
C PRO A 234 12.73 4.41 -9.58
N PRO A 235 12.19 5.20 -8.63
CA PRO A 235 10.87 4.93 -8.07
C PRO A 235 9.74 5.02 -9.09
N LEU A 236 9.80 5.93 -10.06
CA LEU A 236 8.80 6.03 -11.12
C LEU A 236 8.80 4.79 -12.03
N THR A 237 9.99 4.29 -12.40
CA THR A 237 10.16 3.04 -13.18
C THR A 237 9.69 1.82 -12.39
N LEU A 238 10.00 1.75 -11.09
CA LEU A 238 9.53 0.67 -10.22
C LEU A 238 8.01 0.60 -10.18
N ILE A 239 7.33 1.76 -10.08
CA ILE A 239 5.86 1.80 -10.11
C ILE A 239 5.32 1.27 -11.44
N ASP A 240 5.92 1.61 -12.59
CA ASP A 240 5.50 1.09 -13.88
C ASP A 240 5.61 -0.44 -13.96
N GLN A 241 6.68 -1.02 -13.40
CA GLN A 241 6.86 -2.47 -13.31
C GLN A 241 5.80 -3.11 -12.42
N ILE A 242 5.52 -2.51 -11.25
CA ILE A 242 4.49 -2.98 -10.32
C ILE A 242 3.10 -2.94 -10.97
N VAL A 243 2.77 -1.89 -11.69
CA VAL A 243 1.50 -1.75 -12.42
C VAL A 243 1.30 -2.87 -13.45
N GLN A 244 2.38 -3.33 -14.08
CA GLN A 244 2.33 -4.48 -15.00
C GLN A 244 2.15 -5.80 -14.27
N GLN A 245 2.72 -5.94 -13.07
CA GLN A 245 2.70 -7.16 -12.27
C GLN A 245 1.45 -7.32 -11.42
N ILE A 246 0.82 -6.21 -10.99
CA ILE A 246 -0.37 -6.16 -10.14
C ILE A 246 -1.43 -5.28 -10.82
N PRO A 247 -1.96 -5.69 -11.99
CA PRO A 247 -2.90 -4.87 -12.77
C PRO A 247 -4.21 -4.58 -12.04
N GLU A 248 -4.62 -5.45 -11.09
CA GLU A 248 -5.81 -5.29 -10.25
C GLU A 248 -5.73 -4.04 -9.35
N LYS A 249 -4.53 -3.56 -9.05
CA LYS A 249 -4.27 -2.37 -8.23
C LYS A 249 -3.60 -1.23 -9.01
N ALA A 250 -3.59 -1.33 -10.33
CA ALA A 250 -2.91 -0.37 -11.21
C ALA A 250 -3.32 1.09 -10.93
N ALA A 251 -4.61 1.36 -10.74
CA ALA A 251 -5.10 2.72 -10.49
C ALA A 251 -4.44 3.34 -9.24
N SER A 252 -4.38 2.60 -8.13
CA SER A 252 -3.79 3.08 -6.86
C SER A 252 -2.29 3.36 -6.99
N PHE A 253 -1.53 2.50 -7.68
CA PHE A 253 -0.10 2.72 -7.91
C PHE A 253 0.16 3.88 -8.87
N LEU A 254 -0.68 4.07 -9.88
CA LEU A 254 -0.58 5.22 -10.78
C LEU A 254 -0.91 6.54 -10.06
N VAL A 255 -1.87 6.55 -9.11
CA VAL A 255 -2.11 7.71 -8.23
C VAL A 255 -0.90 8.01 -7.35
N GLN A 256 -0.21 6.98 -6.85
CA GLN A 256 1.05 7.19 -6.12
C GLN A 256 2.14 7.78 -7.03
N LYS A 257 2.27 7.30 -8.28
CA LYS A 257 3.16 7.89 -9.28
C LYS A 257 2.82 9.35 -9.57
N PHE A 258 1.53 9.67 -9.74
CA PHE A 258 1.04 11.03 -9.88
C PHE A 258 1.46 11.91 -8.71
N THR A 259 1.29 11.41 -7.46
CA THR A 259 1.66 12.14 -6.24
C THR A 259 3.15 12.48 -6.19
N ILE A 260 4.01 11.53 -6.58
CA ILE A 260 5.47 11.76 -6.68
C ILE A 260 5.77 12.83 -7.73
N LEU A 261 5.16 12.72 -8.92
CA LEU A 261 5.43 13.62 -10.04
C LEU A 261 5.07 15.07 -9.71
N ILE A 262 3.85 15.35 -9.23
CA ILE A 262 3.41 16.71 -8.95
C ILE A 262 3.99 17.29 -7.66
N GLY A 263 4.42 16.42 -6.72
CA GLY A 263 5.01 16.80 -5.43
C GLY A 263 6.53 16.83 -5.48
N ILE A 264 7.16 15.80 -4.86
CA ILE A 264 8.60 15.78 -4.58
C ILE A 264 9.51 15.76 -5.82
N ALA A 265 9.04 15.20 -6.94
CA ALA A 265 9.78 15.20 -8.21
C ALA A 265 9.62 16.51 -8.98
N ASN A 266 8.65 17.35 -8.62
CA ASN A 266 8.34 18.65 -9.23
C ASN A 266 8.24 18.61 -10.76
N GLN A 267 7.51 17.62 -11.29
CA GLN A 267 7.22 17.42 -12.72
C GLN A 267 5.70 17.55 -12.97
N PRO A 268 5.11 18.74 -12.74
CA PRO A 268 3.66 18.89 -12.73
C PRO A 268 3.01 18.63 -14.11
N ASP A 269 3.65 18.99 -15.22
CA ASP A 269 3.08 18.77 -16.56
C ASP A 269 2.90 17.27 -16.84
N THR A 270 3.93 16.48 -16.57
CA THR A 270 3.90 15.01 -16.68
C THR A 270 2.89 14.41 -15.69
N GLY A 271 2.86 14.93 -14.46
CA GLY A 271 1.94 14.48 -13.42
C GLY A 271 0.48 14.70 -13.79
N TYR A 272 0.08 15.92 -14.19
CA TYR A 272 -1.31 16.20 -14.57
C TYR A 272 -1.74 15.49 -15.85
N ALA A 273 -0.83 15.28 -16.82
CA ALA A 273 -1.11 14.42 -17.98
C ALA A 273 -1.40 12.98 -17.54
N LEU A 274 -0.60 12.43 -16.62
CA LEU A 274 -0.85 11.10 -16.02
C LEU A 274 -2.19 11.09 -15.28
N GLY A 275 -2.51 12.11 -14.48
CA GLY A 275 -3.77 12.21 -13.74
C GLY A 275 -5.00 12.13 -14.66
N ARG A 276 -4.99 12.87 -15.77
CA ARG A 276 -6.05 12.78 -16.80
C ARG A 276 -6.15 11.39 -17.43
N SER A 277 -5.01 10.77 -17.73
CA SER A 277 -4.95 9.39 -18.24
C SER A 277 -5.52 8.37 -17.24
N ILE A 278 -5.25 8.52 -15.94
CA ILE A 278 -5.84 7.67 -14.90
C ILE A 278 -7.37 7.80 -14.90
N ALA A 279 -7.89 9.03 -14.91
CA ALA A 279 -9.33 9.28 -14.90
C ALA A 279 -10.05 8.79 -16.16
N GLN A 280 -9.34 8.72 -17.30
CA GLN A 280 -9.84 8.13 -18.56
C GLN A 280 -9.80 6.60 -18.54
N ARG A 281 -8.71 6.01 -18.02
CA ARG A 281 -8.50 4.55 -17.96
C ARG A 281 -9.38 3.87 -16.92
N PHE A 282 -9.68 4.56 -15.81
CA PHE A 282 -10.47 4.06 -14.69
C PHE A 282 -11.66 4.99 -14.42
N PRO A 283 -12.59 5.14 -15.36
CA PRO A 283 -13.61 6.20 -15.34
C PRO A 283 -14.65 6.04 -14.21
N THR A 284 -14.77 4.85 -13.64
CA THR A 284 -15.73 4.52 -12.56
C THR A 284 -15.07 4.41 -11.18
N ASP A 285 -13.75 4.57 -11.08
CA ASP A 285 -13.04 4.49 -9.81
C ASP A 285 -13.04 5.82 -9.06
N ALA A 286 -14.18 6.13 -8.44
CA ALA A 286 -14.37 7.36 -7.68
C ALA A 286 -13.32 7.57 -6.59
N GLY A 287 -12.84 6.51 -5.94
CA GLY A 287 -11.83 6.57 -4.88
C GLY A 287 -10.49 7.12 -5.37
N ASN A 288 -9.96 6.57 -6.46
CA ASN A 288 -8.71 7.04 -7.05
C ASN A 288 -8.87 8.41 -7.73
N ILE A 289 -10.01 8.69 -8.39
CA ILE A 289 -10.31 10.01 -8.98
C ILE A 289 -10.35 11.08 -7.88
N ARG A 290 -11.02 10.82 -6.76
CA ARG A 290 -11.03 11.71 -5.57
C ARG A 290 -9.62 11.93 -5.02
N SER A 291 -8.78 10.90 -5.01
CA SER A 291 -7.39 11.00 -4.54
C SER A 291 -6.54 11.92 -5.42
N LEU A 292 -6.76 11.95 -6.73
CA LEU A 292 -6.10 12.91 -7.63
C LEU A 292 -6.43 14.36 -7.23
N ALA A 293 -7.73 14.67 -7.03
CA ALA A 293 -8.15 15.99 -6.59
C ALA A 293 -7.54 16.36 -5.23
N ARG A 294 -7.68 15.48 -4.24
CA ARG A 294 -7.17 15.70 -2.88
C ARG A 294 -5.66 15.94 -2.85
N THR A 295 -4.89 15.14 -3.60
CA THR A 295 -3.43 15.29 -3.70
C THR A 295 -3.08 16.66 -4.29
N THR A 296 -3.75 17.07 -5.37
CA THR A 296 -3.53 18.39 -5.97
C THR A 296 -3.82 19.53 -5.01
N LEU A 297 -4.90 19.40 -4.20
CA LEU A 297 -5.37 20.47 -3.32
C LEU A 297 -4.59 20.55 -2.00
N ASN A 298 -4.22 19.42 -1.40
CA ASN A 298 -3.73 19.37 -0.01
C ASN A 298 -2.27 18.96 0.14
N ASN A 299 -1.64 18.34 -0.86
CA ASN A 299 -0.26 17.91 -0.69
C ASN A 299 0.65 19.16 -0.57
N PRO A 300 1.33 19.37 0.58
CA PRO A 300 2.11 20.57 0.82
C PRO A 300 3.33 20.69 -0.11
N TRP A 301 3.77 19.62 -0.74
CA TRP A 301 4.92 19.59 -1.65
C TRP A 301 4.57 19.96 -3.10
N VAL A 302 3.30 20.22 -3.40
CA VAL A 302 2.87 20.64 -4.74
C VAL A 302 3.10 22.15 -4.88
N GLN A 303 4.07 22.53 -5.69
CA GLN A 303 4.39 23.94 -5.97
C GLN A 303 3.39 24.56 -6.95
N ARG A 304 3.12 23.87 -8.06
CA ARG A 304 2.21 24.32 -9.12
C ARG A 304 0.93 23.47 -9.09
N ARG A 305 -0.14 24.03 -8.50
CA ARG A 305 -1.45 23.39 -8.41
C ARG A 305 -2.30 23.71 -9.63
N ASP A 306 -2.75 22.70 -10.37
CA ASP A 306 -3.77 22.82 -11.41
C ASP A 306 -5.15 22.75 -10.73
N LEU A 307 -5.71 23.91 -10.39
CA LEU A 307 -6.99 24.01 -9.69
C LEU A 307 -8.17 23.60 -10.58
N ASP A 308 -8.04 23.75 -11.92
CA ASP A 308 -9.06 23.32 -12.85
C ASP A 308 -9.09 21.80 -12.95
N PHE A 309 -7.92 21.15 -13.03
CA PHE A 309 -7.81 19.70 -12.92
C PHE A 309 -8.39 19.18 -11.58
N ALA A 310 -8.05 19.84 -10.47
CA ALA A 310 -8.56 19.43 -9.17
C ALA A 310 -10.09 19.52 -9.09
N MET A 311 -10.67 20.60 -9.62
CA MET A 311 -12.12 20.78 -9.68
C MET A 311 -12.79 19.72 -10.58
N GLU A 312 -12.22 19.46 -11.76
CA GLU A 312 -12.70 18.41 -12.67
C GLU A 312 -12.74 17.04 -11.96
N MET A 313 -11.66 16.65 -11.30
CA MET A 313 -11.59 15.37 -10.58
C MET A 313 -12.53 15.32 -9.37
N ALA A 314 -12.66 16.42 -8.60
CA ALA A 314 -13.57 16.49 -7.46
C ALA A 314 -15.04 16.37 -7.88
N THR A 315 -15.43 17.06 -8.97
CA THR A 315 -16.78 16.98 -9.55
C THR A 315 -17.09 15.58 -10.01
N LYS A 316 -16.19 14.97 -10.80
CA LYS A 316 -16.35 13.60 -11.30
C LYS A 316 -16.45 12.57 -10.16
N ALA A 317 -15.65 12.71 -9.11
CA ALA A 317 -15.75 11.83 -7.93
C ALA A 317 -17.10 11.98 -7.22
N ASN A 318 -17.62 13.21 -7.10
CA ASN A 318 -18.92 13.47 -6.48
C ASN A 318 -20.10 12.97 -7.33
N GLU A 319 -20.00 13.00 -8.65
CA GLU A 319 -21.00 12.42 -9.56
C GLU A 319 -21.03 10.89 -9.46
N LEU A 320 -19.86 10.25 -9.33
CA LEU A 320 -19.74 8.79 -9.23
C LEU A 320 -20.19 8.24 -7.88
N GLN A 321 -19.96 8.96 -6.79
CA GLN A 321 -20.30 8.55 -5.42
C GLN A 321 -20.92 9.73 -4.64
N PRO A 322 -22.14 10.17 -5.00
CA PRO A 322 -22.80 11.30 -4.34
C PRO A 322 -23.16 11.04 -2.87
N ASP A 323 -23.26 9.76 -2.47
CA ASP A 323 -23.63 9.31 -1.13
C ASP A 323 -22.42 9.03 -0.22
N ASP A 324 -21.20 9.19 -0.71
CA ASP A 324 -19.98 9.10 0.11
C ASP A 324 -19.60 10.50 0.62
N ALA A 325 -19.66 10.72 1.93
CA ALA A 325 -19.34 12.01 2.58
C ALA A 325 -17.99 12.61 2.14
N ARG A 326 -17.01 11.78 1.73
CA ARG A 326 -15.70 12.20 1.23
C ARG A 326 -15.76 12.86 -0.15
N SER A 327 -16.82 12.63 -0.92
CA SER A 327 -17.00 13.25 -2.26
C SER A 327 -17.38 14.72 -2.17
N PRO A 328 -18.45 15.15 -1.46
CA PRO A 328 -18.70 16.57 -1.24
C PRO A 328 -17.60 17.25 -0.40
N GLU A 329 -16.87 16.54 0.47
CA GLU A 329 -15.74 17.11 1.20
C GLU A 329 -14.60 17.53 0.25
N VAL A 330 -14.18 16.70 -0.70
CA VAL A 330 -13.13 17.08 -1.65
C VAL A 330 -13.60 18.16 -2.64
N LEU A 331 -14.90 18.18 -2.97
CA LEU A 331 -15.49 19.25 -3.76
C LEU A 331 -15.46 20.58 -3.01
N ALA A 332 -15.76 20.58 -1.69
CA ALA A 332 -15.62 21.75 -0.83
C ALA A 332 -14.17 22.29 -0.82
N MET A 333 -13.18 21.40 -0.76
CA MET A 333 -11.77 21.78 -0.85
C MET A 333 -11.44 22.46 -2.19
N ALA A 334 -11.97 21.97 -3.28
CA ALA A 334 -11.74 22.52 -4.61
C ALA A 334 -12.37 23.92 -4.75
N TRP A 335 -13.60 24.11 -4.27
CA TRP A 335 -14.26 25.42 -4.23
C TRP A 335 -13.49 26.43 -3.40
N PHE A 336 -13.07 26.03 -2.19
CA PHE A 336 -12.29 26.92 -1.32
C PHE A 336 -10.97 27.33 -1.97
N ALA A 337 -10.27 26.38 -2.60
CA ALA A 337 -9.01 26.65 -3.30
C ALA A 337 -9.19 27.62 -4.50
N LYS A 338 -10.34 27.56 -5.18
CA LYS A 338 -10.70 28.46 -6.29
C LYS A 338 -11.25 29.82 -5.82
N GLY A 339 -11.41 30.03 -4.53
CA GLY A 339 -11.87 31.30 -3.96
C GLY A 339 -13.36 31.39 -3.67
N ASP A 340 -14.13 30.36 -3.99
CA ASP A 340 -15.58 30.33 -3.77
C ASP A 340 -15.92 29.76 -2.37
N ARG A 341 -16.02 30.68 -1.39
CA ARG A 341 -16.33 30.32 0.01
C ARG A 341 -17.75 29.77 0.14
N GLU A 342 -18.70 30.31 -0.57
CA GLU A 342 -20.12 29.94 -0.45
C GLU A 342 -20.31 28.48 -0.84
N GLN A 343 -19.83 28.09 -2.02
CA GLN A 343 -19.86 26.71 -2.49
C GLN A 343 -19.04 25.76 -1.63
N ALA A 344 -17.89 26.22 -1.09
CA ALA A 344 -17.07 25.43 -0.18
C ALA A 344 -17.81 25.10 1.11
N VAL A 345 -18.46 26.11 1.73
CA VAL A 345 -19.25 25.94 2.95
C VAL A 345 -20.44 25.01 2.72
N ALA A 346 -21.22 25.25 1.65
CA ALA A 346 -22.37 24.41 1.30
C ALA A 346 -21.97 22.94 1.07
N SER A 347 -20.91 22.70 0.31
CA SER A 347 -20.40 21.34 0.06
C SER A 347 -19.89 20.66 1.32
N MET A 348 -19.21 21.39 2.23
CA MET A 348 -18.74 20.85 3.51
C MET A 348 -19.90 20.54 4.47
N GLN A 349 -20.93 21.37 4.52
CA GLN A 349 -22.15 21.09 5.29
C GLN A 349 -22.84 19.81 4.80
N LYS A 350 -22.91 19.61 3.48
CA LYS A 350 -23.40 18.36 2.89
C LYS A 350 -22.54 17.17 3.35
N ALA A 351 -21.21 17.26 3.30
CA ALA A 351 -20.31 16.21 3.76
C ALA A 351 -20.54 15.85 5.24
N ILE A 352 -20.72 16.87 6.11
CA ILE A 352 -20.99 16.71 7.53
C ILE A 352 -22.33 15.98 7.76
N SER A 353 -23.38 16.34 7.03
CA SER A 353 -24.71 15.70 7.19
C SER A 353 -24.71 14.21 6.85
N MET A 354 -23.74 13.75 6.05
CA MET A 354 -23.62 12.37 5.60
C MET A 354 -22.61 11.56 6.45
N GLN A 355 -21.76 12.23 7.24
CA GLN A 355 -20.67 11.57 7.96
C GLN A 355 -21.17 10.91 9.25
N LYS A 356 -20.90 9.60 9.40
CA LYS A 356 -21.28 8.79 10.56
C LYS A 356 -20.10 8.52 11.51
N ASP A 357 -18.88 8.58 11.03
CA ASP A 357 -17.68 8.39 11.85
C ASP A 357 -17.42 9.66 12.69
N ALA A 358 -17.35 9.51 14.01
CA ALA A 358 -17.24 10.63 14.95
C ALA A 358 -15.91 11.38 14.84
N VAL A 359 -14.81 10.69 14.49
CA VAL A 359 -13.50 11.31 14.32
C VAL A 359 -13.47 12.15 13.04
N MET A 360 -13.93 11.57 11.93
CA MET A 360 -14.03 12.31 10.67
C MET A 360 -15.03 13.46 10.75
N LEU A 361 -16.14 13.29 11.48
CA LEU A 361 -17.12 14.36 11.69
C LEU A 361 -16.48 15.59 12.36
N LYS A 362 -15.66 15.39 13.41
CA LYS A 362 -14.92 16.48 14.06
C LYS A 362 -13.94 17.16 13.09
N GLN A 363 -13.25 16.39 12.25
CA GLN A 363 -12.33 16.94 11.24
C GLN A 363 -13.08 17.79 10.21
N PHE A 364 -14.25 17.33 9.74
CA PHE A 364 -15.08 18.09 8.80
C PHE A 364 -15.62 19.38 9.43
N GLN A 365 -16.06 19.33 10.69
CA GLN A 365 -16.52 20.51 11.43
C GLN A 365 -15.40 21.54 11.59
N SER A 366 -14.21 21.14 12.00
CA SER A 366 -13.04 22.03 12.09
C SER A 366 -12.67 22.62 10.72
N THR A 367 -12.80 21.84 9.65
CA THR A 367 -12.57 22.34 8.29
C THR A 367 -13.63 23.35 7.87
N LEU A 368 -14.90 23.12 8.23
CA LEU A 368 -15.99 24.08 7.99
C LEU A 368 -15.74 25.42 8.68
N GLU A 369 -15.36 25.41 9.97
CA GLU A 369 -15.02 26.62 10.73
C GLU A 369 -13.88 27.40 10.04
N ARG A 370 -12.85 26.68 9.57
CA ARG A 370 -11.77 27.29 8.80
C ARG A 370 -12.28 27.94 7.51
N TYR A 371 -13.18 27.29 6.76
CA TYR A 371 -13.73 27.86 5.53
C TYR A 371 -14.58 29.11 5.78
N GLN A 372 -15.26 29.18 6.92
CA GLN A 372 -16.05 30.35 7.33
C GLN A 372 -15.16 31.54 7.72
N THR A 373 -14.01 31.30 8.35
CA THR A 373 -13.19 32.34 8.98
C THR A 373 -11.96 32.74 8.18
N SER A 374 -11.35 31.81 7.41
CA SER A 374 -10.09 32.07 6.69
C SER A 374 -10.34 32.63 5.29
N THR A 375 -9.32 33.30 4.73
CA THR A 375 -9.35 33.72 3.32
C THR A 375 -9.31 32.50 2.39
N PRO A 376 -10.25 32.37 1.45
CA PRO A 376 -10.19 31.31 0.45
C PRO A 376 -8.93 31.38 -0.41
N GLY A 377 -8.46 30.21 -0.82
CA GLY A 377 -7.28 30.09 -1.67
C GLY A 377 -6.65 28.69 -1.58
N PRO A 378 -5.69 28.38 -2.44
CA PRO A 378 -4.98 27.11 -2.41
C PRO A 378 -4.13 26.96 -1.14
N ALA A 379 -3.95 25.70 -0.70
CA ALA A 379 -3.04 25.39 0.40
C ALA A 379 -1.61 25.91 0.10
N PRO A 380 -0.90 26.49 1.09
CA PRO A 380 0.44 26.98 0.89
C PRO A 380 1.41 25.83 0.52
N TYR A 381 2.41 26.17 -0.29
CA TYR A 381 3.54 25.29 -0.52
C TYR A 381 4.42 25.23 0.74
N ALA A 382 4.76 24.01 1.17
CA ALA A 382 5.75 23.75 2.20
C ALA A 382 6.78 22.76 1.64
N PRO A 383 8.04 23.16 1.46
CA PRO A 383 9.06 22.25 0.94
C PRO A 383 9.24 21.05 1.89
N PRO A 384 9.58 19.87 1.36
CA PRO A 384 9.88 18.71 2.20
C PRO A 384 11.05 19.09 3.14
N THR A 385 10.84 18.90 4.44
CA THR A 385 11.90 19.07 5.43
C THR A 385 12.97 18.01 5.14
N PRO A 386 14.25 18.38 5.03
CA PRO A 386 15.32 17.40 4.90
C PRO A 386 15.20 16.37 6.04
N ALA A 387 15.18 15.08 5.71
CA ALA A 387 15.17 14.05 6.72
C ALA A 387 16.31 14.30 7.70
N ALA A 388 16.00 14.43 8.99
CA ALA A 388 17.01 14.57 10.03
C ALA A 388 18.00 13.41 9.86
N GLN A 389 19.26 13.71 9.61
CA GLN A 389 20.28 12.69 9.55
C GLN A 389 20.23 11.96 10.90
N PRO A 390 20.19 10.61 10.92
CA PRO A 390 20.27 9.90 12.17
C PRO A 390 21.56 10.37 12.86
N THR A 391 21.42 11.05 13.98
CA THR A 391 22.56 11.40 14.83
C THR A 391 23.25 10.06 15.13
N ARG A 392 24.49 9.92 14.66
CA ARG A 392 25.37 8.82 15.06
C ARG A 392 25.55 8.94 16.56
N SER A 393 24.65 8.34 17.34
CA SER A 393 24.96 8.04 18.73
C SER A 393 26.07 7.00 18.68
N GLY A 394 27.18 7.33 19.33
CA GLY A 394 28.45 6.60 19.26
C GLY A 394 28.27 5.09 19.38
N ALA A 395 28.44 4.40 18.29
CA ALA A 395 28.65 2.97 18.30
C ALA A 395 30.08 2.76 18.82
N GLN A 396 30.17 2.36 20.08
CA GLN A 396 31.37 1.73 20.60
C GLN A 396 31.69 0.51 19.73
N SER A 397 32.85 0.53 19.10
CA SER A 397 33.41 -0.60 18.39
C SER A 397 33.62 -1.77 19.34
N GLY A 398 32.67 -2.70 19.37
CA GLY A 398 32.86 -4.04 19.96
C GLY A 398 33.78 -4.88 19.07
N PRO A 399 34.57 -5.81 19.66
CA PRO A 399 35.57 -6.56 18.92
C PRO A 399 34.92 -7.51 17.89
N LEU A 400 35.53 -7.54 16.68
CA LEU A 400 35.20 -8.48 15.62
C LEU A 400 35.33 -9.93 16.12
N LEU A 401 34.26 -10.69 16.03
CA LEU A 401 34.28 -12.13 16.24
C LEU A 401 35.07 -12.79 15.09
N PRO A 402 35.88 -13.81 15.38
CA PRO A 402 36.69 -14.51 14.38
C PRO A 402 35.81 -15.34 13.43
N ALA A 403 36.22 -15.40 12.16
CA ALA A 403 35.59 -16.19 11.13
C ALA A 403 35.55 -17.67 11.47
N THR A 404 34.39 -18.30 11.32
CA THR A 404 34.19 -19.73 11.44
C THR A 404 34.85 -20.46 10.26
N PRO A 405 35.61 -21.54 10.46
CA PRO A 405 36.21 -22.30 9.37
C PRO A 405 35.16 -23.14 8.64
N ALA A 406 35.32 -23.24 7.31
CA ALA A 406 34.53 -24.11 6.46
C ALA A 406 34.74 -25.59 6.88
N ILE A 407 33.66 -26.33 6.98
CA ILE A 407 33.64 -27.78 7.17
C ILE A 407 33.63 -28.46 5.80
N PRO A 408 34.39 -29.56 5.61
CA PRO A 408 34.60 -30.23 4.32
C PRO A 408 33.36 -30.91 3.73
#